data_caf720fa260ba049801ec428377bea18
#
_entry.id   caf720fa260ba049801ec428377bea18
#
_cell.length_a   1.000
_cell.length_b   1.000
_cell.length_c   1.000
_cell.angle_alpha   90.00
_cell.angle_beta   90.00
_cell.angle_gamma   90.00
#
_symmetry.space_group_name_H-M   'P 1'
#
loop_
_entity.id
_entity.type
_entity.pdbx_description
1 polymer ?
#
loop_
_entity_poly.entity_id
_entity_poly.type
_entity_poly.pdbx_seq_one_letter_code
_entity_poly.pdbx_strand_id
1 'polypeptide(L)'
;VDQKTLLSILKGVFSMNSKQAEKDFVAKHTSDITRNADANVFSETTLNNAIQKALGDNKAKFSLAIMHSMVATHLENLKLLSYMKQTDANGIERDLTLATLNGRVVLIDDNMPTAEIKEGYVRAKSTSNGALKVVNTSPNAGEVQNTTVQEDISDIEEGEYVVLLPAGTAYTTYVMATGAIEYTNVGADVPYEMDRDPAKNGGETTLYSRQRKIFSPYGISWKGNALSPTDAELEAGTSWTIANSNESSNEKWFPEKAIGIAQIITRG
;
A
#
# COMPACT_ATOMS: atom_id res chain seq x y z
N VAL A 1 -2.73 13.69 -12.28
CA VAL A 1 -1.95 12.75 -13.14
C VAL A 1 -0.82 12.14 -12.30
N ASP A 2 0.09 12.94 -11.73
CA ASP A 2 1.29 12.44 -11.03
C ASP A 2 0.98 11.56 -9.82
N GLN A 3 -0.02 11.95 -9.02
CA GLN A 3 -0.47 11.18 -7.86
C GLN A 3 -0.99 9.81 -8.29
N LYS A 4 -1.84 9.74 -9.31
CA LYS A 4 -2.37 8.49 -9.84
C LYS A 4 -1.24 7.60 -10.36
N THR A 5 -0.30 8.16 -11.12
CA THR A 5 0.87 7.44 -11.62
C THR A 5 1.72 6.87 -10.48
N LEU A 6 1.96 7.64 -9.43
CA LEU A 6 2.68 7.17 -8.23
C LEU A 6 1.98 5.99 -7.57
N LEU A 7 0.65 6.07 -7.39
CA LEU A 7 -0.13 4.98 -6.78
C LEU A 7 -0.14 3.73 -7.66
N SER A 8 -0.25 3.88 -9.01
CA SER A 8 -0.16 2.75 -9.94
C SER A 8 1.22 2.08 -9.90
N ILE A 9 2.30 2.85 -9.80
CA ILE A 9 3.67 2.31 -9.63
C ILE A 9 3.78 1.52 -8.32
N LEU A 10 3.33 2.09 -7.19
CA LEU A 10 3.38 1.42 -5.90
C LEU A 10 2.58 0.11 -5.91
N LYS A 11 1.39 0.12 -6.51
CA LYS A 11 0.58 -1.09 -6.68
C LYS A 11 1.30 -2.15 -7.50
N GLY A 12 1.94 -1.76 -8.61
CA GLY A 12 2.73 -2.67 -9.45
C GLY A 12 3.94 -3.26 -8.72
N VAL A 13 4.66 -2.44 -7.97
CA VAL A 13 5.81 -2.86 -7.16
C VAL A 13 5.42 -3.91 -6.12
N PHE A 14 4.31 -3.73 -5.41
CA PHE A 14 3.82 -4.72 -4.44
C PHE A 14 3.10 -5.92 -5.08
N SER A 15 2.87 -5.90 -6.39
CA SER A 15 2.33 -7.03 -7.17
C SER A 15 3.41 -7.91 -7.80
N MET A 16 4.69 -7.62 -7.58
CA MET A 16 5.80 -8.43 -8.09
C MET A 16 5.76 -9.85 -7.52
N ASN A 17 5.85 -10.87 -8.40
CA ASN A 17 5.79 -12.28 -8.01
C ASN A 17 6.54 -13.24 -8.93
N SER A 18 7.32 -12.74 -9.90
CA SER A 18 7.96 -13.55 -10.93
C SER A 18 9.18 -14.32 -10.39
N LYS A 19 9.95 -13.71 -9.51
CA LYS A 19 11.19 -14.28 -8.93
C LYS A 19 11.05 -14.46 -7.42
N GLN A 20 11.82 -15.37 -6.83
CA GLN A 20 11.78 -15.61 -5.37
C GLN A 20 12.18 -14.35 -4.58
N ALA A 21 13.20 -13.63 -5.03
CA ALA A 21 13.61 -12.37 -4.38
C ALA A 21 12.50 -11.31 -4.37
N GLU A 22 11.69 -11.24 -5.44
CA GLU A 22 10.52 -10.35 -5.52
C GLU A 22 9.44 -10.75 -4.51
N LYS A 23 9.15 -12.06 -4.40
CA LYS A 23 8.19 -12.58 -3.41
C LYS A 23 8.65 -12.33 -1.98
N ASP A 24 9.93 -12.52 -1.70
CA ASP A 24 10.52 -12.28 -0.38
C ASP A 24 10.45 -10.80 -0.01
N PHE A 25 10.75 -9.91 -0.96
CA PHE A 25 10.58 -8.47 -0.79
C PHE A 25 9.14 -8.11 -0.47
N VAL A 26 8.18 -8.52 -1.29
CA VAL A 26 6.75 -8.22 -1.08
C VAL A 26 6.29 -8.76 0.26
N ALA A 27 6.65 -10.00 0.63
CA ALA A 27 6.27 -10.61 1.90
C ALA A 27 6.83 -9.86 3.13
N LYS A 28 8.08 -9.36 3.06
CA LYS A 28 8.72 -8.63 4.16
C LYS A 28 8.25 -7.18 4.25
N HIS A 29 7.99 -6.55 3.10
CA HIS A 29 7.58 -5.15 3.03
C HIS A 29 6.06 -4.94 3.07
N THR A 30 5.27 -6.02 3.06
CA THR A 30 3.81 -5.97 3.24
C THR A 30 3.45 -6.45 4.64
N SER A 31 2.65 -5.66 5.35
CA SER A 31 2.02 -6.00 6.62
C SER A 31 0.51 -6.02 6.42
N ASP A 32 -0.02 -7.21 6.11
CA ASP A 32 -1.46 -7.41 6.02
C ASP A 32 -1.98 -7.94 7.36
N ILE A 33 -2.83 -7.14 8.01
CA ILE A 33 -3.49 -7.50 9.28
C ILE A 33 -5.00 -7.67 9.13
N THR A 34 -5.54 -7.60 7.92
CA THR A 34 -6.99 -7.66 7.66
C THR A 34 -7.64 -8.95 8.15
N ARG A 35 -6.88 -10.03 8.20
CA ARG A 35 -7.30 -11.37 8.66
C ARG A 35 -6.82 -11.70 10.08
N ASN A 36 -6.43 -10.69 10.87
CA ASN A 36 -6.09 -10.89 12.28
C ASN A 36 -7.37 -10.84 13.13
N ALA A 37 -7.60 -11.85 13.95
CA ALA A 37 -8.79 -11.95 14.81
C ALA A 37 -8.85 -10.83 15.86
N ASP A 38 -7.70 -10.44 16.44
CA ASP A 38 -7.62 -9.52 17.58
C ASP A 38 -7.29 -8.07 17.18
N ALA A 39 -6.60 -7.87 16.04
CA ALA A 39 -6.08 -6.57 15.64
C ALA A 39 -6.08 -6.42 14.11
N ASN A 40 -7.24 -6.18 13.50
CA ASN A 40 -7.40 -6.04 12.05
C ASN A 40 -7.55 -4.59 11.59
N VAL A 41 -7.61 -3.65 12.51
CA VAL A 41 -7.70 -2.20 12.27
C VAL A 41 -6.36 -1.54 12.59
N PHE A 42 -6.08 -0.40 11.96
CA PHE A 42 -4.84 0.32 12.17
C PHE A 42 -4.75 0.83 13.64
N SER A 43 -3.69 0.45 14.34
CA SER A 43 -3.45 0.78 15.74
C SER A 43 -2.13 1.54 15.93
N GLU A 44 -1.86 1.99 17.15
CA GLU A 44 -0.61 2.69 17.51
C GLU A 44 0.66 1.88 17.23
N THR A 45 0.58 0.55 17.28
CA THR A 45 1.71 -0.35 17.07
C THR A 45 1.86 -0.80 15.63
N THR A 46 0.80 -0.71 14.81
CA THR A 46 0.75 -1.22 13.43
C THR A 46 1.85 -0.63 12.56
N LEU A 47 2.01 0.70 12.58
CA LEU A 47 3.02 1.39 11.81
C LEU A 47 4.44 0.96 12.20
N ASN A 48 4.73 0.94 13.50
CA ASN A 48 6.06 0.58 13.99
C ASN A 48 6.42 -0.88 13.69
N ASN A 49 5.48 -1.79 13.82
CA ASN A 49 5.67 -3.21 13.51
C ASN A 49 5.91 -3.42 12.00
N ALA A 50 5.15 -2.75 11.14
CA ALA A 50 5.33 -2.82 9.70
C ALA A 50 6.69 -2.29 9.25
N ILE A 51 7.10 -1.14 9.78
CA ILE A 51 8.40 -0.53 9.47
C ILE A 51 9.55 -1.41 9.98
N GLN A 52 9.43 -1.97 11.18
CA GLN A 52 10.45 -2.87 11.73
C GLN A 52 10.56 -4.15 10.90
N LYS A 53 9.43 -4.70 10.44
CA LYS A 53 9.40 -5.87 9.55
C LYS A 53 10.12 -5.60 8.23
N ALA A 54 9.93 -4.40 7.63
CA ALA A 54 10.51 -4.02 6.35
C ALA A 54 12.01 -3.74 6.41
N LEU A 55 12.45 -2.84 7.29
CA LEU A 55 13.84 -2.34 7.31
C LEU A 55 14.63 -2.69 8.58
N GLY A 56 14.00 -3.29 9.59
CA GLY A 56 14.66 -3.65 10.84
C GLY A 56 15.24 -2.43 11.57
N ASP A 57 16.56 -2.39 11.73
CA ASP A 57 17.32 -1.32 12.39
C ASP A 57 17.28 0.03 11.64
N ASN A 58 17.06 0.02 10.34
CA ASN A 58 16.98 1.23 9.50
C ASN A 58 15.61 1.93 9.52
N LYS A 59 14.73 1.60 10.45
CA LYS A 59 13.36 2.14 10.55
C LYS A 59 13.25 3.68 10.59
N ALA A 60 14.30 4.36 11.02
CA ALA A 60 14.33 5.83 11.09
C ALA A 60 14.31 6.53 9.71
N LYS A 61 14.61 5.81 8.63
CA LYS A 61 14.58 6.37 7.26
C LYS A 61 13.17 6.70 6.76
N PHE A 62 12.14 6.03 7.27
CA PHE A 62 10.76 6.30 6.88
C PHE A 62 10.31 7.68 7.38
N SER A 63 9.81 8.51 6.48
CA SER A 63 9.43 9.90 6.75
C SER A 63 7.99 10.25 6.34
N LEU A 64 7.41 9.53 5.38
CA LEU A 64 6.11 9.81 4.81
C LEU A 64 5.21 8.58 4.87
N ALA A 65 3.95 8.78 5.27
CA ALA A 65 2.88 7.79 5.16
C ALA A 65 1.75 8.36 4.30
N ILE A 66 1.24 7.60 3.34
CA ILE A 66 0.07 7.95 2.53
C ILE A 66 -1.03 6.97 2.89
N MET A 67 -2.18 7.47 3.32
CA MET A 67 -3.29 6.64 3.79
C MET A 67 -4.64 7.16 3.33
N HIS A 68 -5.62 6.27 3.30
CA HIS A 68 -7.01 6.62 3.00
C HIS A 68 -7.66 7.39 4.17
N SER A 69 -8.61 8.27 3.88
CA SER A 69 -9.32 9.08 4.89
C SER A 69 -9.99 8.25 5.99
N MET A 70 -10.51 7.06 5.67
CA MET A 70 -11.11 6.17 6.67
C MET A 70 -10.09 5.74 7.73
N VAL A 71 -8.87 5.37 7.32
CA VAL A 71 -7.79 5.01 8.26
C VAL A 71 -7.36 6.24 9.08
N ALA A 72 -7.25 7.40 8.43
CA ALA A 72 -6.91 8.65 9.11
C ALA A 72 -7.96 9.01 10.17
N THR A 73 -9.26 8.95 9.83
CA THR A 73 -10.36 9.23 10.77
C THR A 73 -10.33 8.28 11.98
N HIS A 74 -10.04 6.98 11.75
CA HIS A 74 -9.88 6.03 12.85
C HIS A 74 -8.73 6.43 13.78
N LEU A 75 -7.58 6.83 13.22
CA LEU A 75 -6.42 7.30 14.01
C LEU A 75 -6.69 8.63 14.72
N GLU A 76 -7.50 9.53 14.15
CA GLU A 76 -7.96 10.76 14.79
C GLU A 76 -8.82 10.45 16.01
N ASN A 77 -9.77 9.52 15.87
CA ASN A 77 -10.63 9.08 16.97
C ASN A 77 -9.82 8.47 18.13
N LEU A 78 -8.72 7.78 17.81
CA LEU A 78 -7.75 7.27 18.79
C LEU A 78 -6.79 8.36 19.32
N LYS A 79 -6.87 9.60 18.82
CA LYS A 79 -5.97 10.73 19.17
C LYS A 79 -4.49 10.45 18.88
N LEU A 80 -4.21 9.61 17.88
CA LEU A 80 -2.86 9.25 17.46
C LEU A 80 -2.28 10.18 16.39
N LEU A 81 -3.15 10.88 15.63
CA LEU A 81 -2.74 11.91 14.69
C LEU A 81 -2.57 13.26 15.39
N SER A 82 -1.43 13.89 15.15
CA SER A 82 -1.13 15.25 15.59
C SER A 82 -1.07 16.17 14.37
N TYR A 83 -1.91 17.18 14.31
CA TYR A 83 -1.86 18.18 13.25
C TYR A 83 -0.74 19.18 13.52
N MET A 84 -0.01 19.54 12.46
CA MET A 84 1.01 20.58 12.55
C MET A 84 0.31 21.94 12.71
N LYS A 85 0.83 22.77 13.60
CA LYS A 85 0.34 24.13 13.82
C LYS A 85 1.24 25.13 13.14
N GLN A 86 0.64 26.12 12.49
CA GLN A 86 1.32 27.28 11.97
C GLN A 86 0.89 28.51 12.77
N THR A 87 1.86 29.22 13.32
CA THR A 87 1.65 30.48 13.98
C THR A 87 1.89 31.61 12.98
N ASP A 88 0.93 32.48 12.76
CA ASP A 88 1.09 33.66 11.90
C ASP A 88 1.87 34.77 12.61
N ALA A 89 2.19 35.85 11.88
CA ALA A 89 2.95 36.98 12.42
C ALA A 89 2.25 37.71 13.60
N ASN A 90 0.95 37.45 13.81
CA ASN A 90 0.14 38.02 14.89
C ASN A 90 -0.01 37.07 16.09
N GLY A 91 0.69 35.92 16.08
CA GLY A 91 0.64 34.94 17.16
C GLY A 91 -0.61 34.04 17.14
N ILE A 92 -1.39 34.04 16.07
CA ILE A 92 -2.56 33.18 15.92
C ILE A 92 -2.12 31.83 15.42
N GLU A 93 -2.38 30.77 16.19
CA GLU A 93 -2.14 29.38 15.80
C GLU A 93 -3.30 28.88 14.91
N ARG A 94 -2.94 28.28 13.78
CA ARG A 94 -3.88 27.58 12.89
C ARG A 94 -3.39 26.17 12.67
N ASP A 95 -4.31 25.21 12.73
CA ASP A 95 -4.00 23.83 12.38
C ASP A 95 -3.80 23.73 10.87
N LEU A 96 -2.67 23.13 10.46
CA LEU A 96 -2.42 22.78 9.08
C LEU A 96 -3.15 21.46 8.75
N THR A 97 -3.50 21.26 7.48
CA THR A 97 -4.07 20.00 6.99
C THR A 97 -3.06 18.84 6.95
N LEU A 98 -1.81 19.10 7.33
CA LEU A 98 -0.74 18.11 7.43
C LEU A 98 -0.73 17.51 8.84
N ALA A 99 -1.00 16.19 8.88
CA ALA A 99 -0.93 15.41 10.11
C ALA A 99 0.44 14.73 10.27
N THR A 100 0.79 14.40 11.50
CA THR A 100 1.95 13.58 11.83
C THR A 100 1.53 12.37 12.66
N LEU A 101 2.11 11.22 12.33
CA LEU A 101 1.93 9.96 13.06
C LEU A 101 3.32 9.43 13.46
N ASN A 102 3.60 9.32 14.74
CA ASN A 102 4.90 8.87 15.26
C ASN A 102 6.10 9.62 14.62
N GLY A 103 5.98 10.93 14.44
CA GLY A 103 7.03 11.77 13.85
C GLY A 103 7.18 11.67 12.32
N ARG A 104 6.24 11.03 11.64
CA ARG A 104 6.19 10.91 10.17
C ARG A 104 5.05 11.75 9.64
N VAL A 105 5.28 12.41 8.51
CA VAL A 105 4.22 13.18 7.83
C VAL A 105 3.19 12.23 7.24
N VAL A 106 1.93 12.54 7.44
CA VAL A 106 0.80 11.78 6.88
C VAL A 106 0.16 12.60 5.77
N LEU A 107 0.03 11.99 4.61
CA LEU A 107 -0.75 12.50 3.49
C LEU A 107 -2.03 11.66 3.37
N ILE A 108 -3.18 12.33 3.39
CA ILE A 108 -4.48 11.69 3.28
C ILE A 108 -4.95 11.78 1.83
N ASP A 109 -5.31 10.64 1.24
CA ASP A 109 -5.74 10.52 -0.15
C ASP A 109 -6.78 9.41 -0.33
N ASP A 110 -7.97 9.79 -0.80
CA ASP A 110 -9.07 8.84 -1.03
C ASP A 110 -8.89 7.98 -2.29
N ASN A 111 -7.89 8.27 -3.14
CA ASN A 111 -7.55 7.42 -4.28
C ASN A 111 -6.65 6.22 -3.90
N MET A 112 -6.38 6.04 -2.62
CA MET A 112 -5.59 4.89 -2.14
C MET A 112 -6.28 3.57 -2.51
N PRO A 113 -5.51 2.52 -2.86
CA PRO A 113 -6.06 1.23 -3.22
C PRO A 113 -6.90 0.64 -2.10
N THR A 114 -8.10 0.20 -2.45
CA THR A 114 -9.01 -0.53 -1.56
C THR A 114 -9.35 -1.88 -2.16
N ALA A 115 -9.66 -2.87 -1.32
CA ALA A 115 -10.10 -4.18 -1.75
C ALA A 115 -11.26 -4.67 -0.87
N GLU A 116 -12.23 -5.35 -1.46
CA GLU A 116 -13.31 -5.97 -0.70
C GLU A 116 -12.82 -7.27 -0.03
N ILE A 117 -13.13 -7.42 1.24
CA ILE A 117 -12.88 -8.63 2.01
C ILE A 117 -14.22 -9.31 2.25
N LYS A 118 -14.31 -10.57 1.84
CA LYS A 118 -15.49 -11.42 2.12
C LYS A 118 -15.48 -11.82 3.60
N GLU A 119 -16.68 -12.06 4.13
CA GLU A 119 -16.84 -12.72 5.40
C GLU A 119 -16.13 -14.08 5.38
N GLY A 120 -15.49 -14.44 6.48
CA GLY A 120 -14.82 -15.73 6.58
C GLY A 120 -14.16 -15.97 7.93
N TYR A 121 -13.87 -17.23 8.20
CA TYR A 121 -13.19 -17.64 9.42
C TYR A 121 -11.69 -17.34 9.36
N VAL A 122 -11.15 -16.96 10.49
CA VAL A 122 -9.69 -16.76 10.69
C VAL A 122 -9.25 -17.47 11.95
N ARG A 123 -8.01 -17.96 11.99
CA ARG A 123 -7.44 -18.54 13.22
C ARG A 123 -7.38 -17.50 14.32
N ALA A 124 -7.75 -17.93 15.51
CA ALA A 124 -7.83 -17.11 16.70
C ALA A 124 -7.25 -17.82 17.93
N LYS A 125 -7.08 -17.07 19.00
CA LYS A 125 -6.77 -17.68 20.31
C LYS A 125 -8.07 -18.03 21.02
N SER A 126 -8.00 -18.93 21.97
CA SER A 126 -9.15 -19.24 22.84
C SER A 126 -9.68 -18.03 23.63
N THR A 127 -8.85 -17.00 23.78
CA THR A 127 -9.16 -15.74 24.49
C THR A 127 -9.63 -14.63 23.58
N SER A 128 -9.63 -14.83 22.24
CA SER A 128 -10.09 -13.83 21.28
C SER A 128 -11.60 -13.62 21.40
N ASN A 129 -12.05 -12.39 21.23
CA ASN A 129 -13.47 -12.08 21.30
C ASN A 129 -14.25 -12.81 20.19
N GLY A 130 -15.31 -13.54 20.58
CA GLY A 130 -16.11 -14.32 19.64
C GLY A 130 -15.42 -15.60 19.14
N ALA A 131 -14.39 -16.09 19.85
CA ALA A 131 -13.70 -17.32 19.49
C ALA A 131 -14.62 -18.53 19.58
N LEU A 132 -14.66 -19.32 18.49
CA LEU A 132 -15.39 -20.57 18.36
C LEU A 132 -14.38 -21.73 18.32
N LYS A 133 -14.65 -22.80 19.07
CA LYS A 133 -13.82 -24.00 19.04
C LYS A 133 -14.23 -24.88 17.86
N VAL A 134 -13.26 -25.34 17.10
CA VAL A 134 -13.49 -26.23 15.96
C VAL A 134 -13.71 -27.65 16.42
N VAL A 135 -14.80 -28.28 15.95
CA VAL A 135 -15.16 -29.67 16.28
C VAL A 135 -15.50 -30.44 15.01
N ASN A 136 -15.27 -31.75 15.02
CA ASN A 136 -15.61 -32.64 13.90
C ASN A 136 -17.05 -33.20 13.99
N THR A 137 -17.69 -33.03 15.14
CA THR A 137 -19.07 -33.45 15.41
C THR A 137 -20.05 -32.29 15.28
N SER A 138 -21.34 -32.53 15.52
CA SER A 138 -22.33 -31.45 15.59
C SER A 138 -21.95 -30.43 16.65
N PRO A 139 -21.81 -29.12 16.29
CA PRO A 139 -21.32 -28.08 17.20
C PRO A 139 -22.36 -27.71 18.28
N ASN A 140 -21.89 -27.46 19.48
CA ASN A 140 -22.64 -26.85 20.57
C ASN A 140 -22.50 -25.32 20.55
N ALA A 141 -23.08 -24.62 21.52
CA ALA A 141 -22.88 -23.19 21.69
C ALA A 141 -21.37 -22.88 21.95
N GLY A 142 -20.81 -21.97 21.17
CA GLY A 142 -19.37 -21.64 21.23
C GLY A 142 -18.47 -22.56 20.40
N GLU A 143 -19.05 -23.43 19.60
CA GLU A 143 -18.33 -24.33 18.70
C GLU A 143 -18.74 -24.10 17.24
N VAL A 144 -17.90 -24.52 16.32
CA VAL A 144 -18.16 -24.50 14.88
C VAL A 144 -17.69 -25.82 14.24
N GLN A 145 -18.41 -26.30 13.24
CA GLN A 145 -18.06 -27.53 12.55
C GLN A 145 -16.83 -27.33 11.66
N ASN A 146 -15.88 -28.25 11.71
CA ASN A 146 -14.65 -28.21 10.93
C ASN A 146 -14.91 -28.05 9.44
N THR A 147 -15.89 -28.78 8.86
CA THR A 147 -16.22 -28.68 7.44
C THR A 147 -16.65 -27.29 6.99
N THR A 148 -17.28 -26.51 7.87
CA THR A 148 -17.67 -25.12 7.58
C THR A 148 -16.45 -24.19 7.55
N VAL A 149 -15.50 -24.42 8.46
CA VAL A 149 -14.28 -23.61 8.56
C VAL A 149 -13.28 -23.96 7.46
N GLN A 150 -13.27 -25.20 6.97
CA GLN A 150 -12.37 -25.65 5.90
C GLN A 150 -12.59 -24.93 4.57
N GLU A 151 -13.74 -24.30 4.36
CA GLU A 151 -13.96 -23.43 3.19
C GLU A 151 -13.03 -22.23 3.17
N ASP A 152 -12.64 -21.72 4.36
CA ASP A 152 -11.75 -20.56 4.54
C ASP A 152 -10.32 -20.98 4.91
N ILE A 153 -10.18 -22.02 5.73
CA ILE A 153 -8.89 -22.50 6.28
C ILE A 153 -8.79 -24.01 6.06
N SER A 154 -8.18 -24.42 4.97
CA SER A 154 -8.13 -25.82 4.51
C SER A 154 -7.39 -26.77 5.47
N ASP A 155 -6.45 -26.27 6.26
CA ASP A 155 -5.58 -27.02 7.18
C ASP A 155 -5.95 -26.84 8.66
N ILE A 156 -7.22 -26.54 8.96
CA ILE A 156 -7.72 -26.37 10.32
C ILE A 156 -7.91 -27.75 10.99
N GLU A 157 -7.50 -27.85 12.25
CA GLU A 157 -7.61 -29.07 13.05
C GLU A 157 -8.68 -28.94 14.15
N GLU A 158 -9.18 -30.11 14.60
CA GLU A 158 -10.10 -30.17 15.72
C GLU A 158 -9.43 -29.64 17.01
N GLY A 159 -10.14 -28.80 17.73
CA GLY A 159 -9.65 -28.20 18.98
C GLY A 159 -8.99 -26.83 18.78
N GLU A 160 -8.70 -26.42 17.55
CA GLU A 160 -8.28 -25.05 17.24
C GLU A 160 -9.42 -24.06 17.46
N TYR A 161 -9.07 -22.77 17.53
CA TYR A 161 -10.05 -21.70 17.70
C TYR A 161 -10.06 -20.80 16.48
N VAL A 162 -11.26 -20.36 16.10
CA VAL A 162 -11.49 -19.45 14.97
C VAL A 162 -12.47 -18.34 15.35
N VAL A 163 -12.39 -17.23 14.65
CA VAL A 163 -13.35 -16.13 14.73
C VAL A 163 -13.91 -15.88 13.35
N LEU A 164 -15.23 -15.72 13.25
CA LEU A 164 -15.86 -15.28 12.01
C LEU A 164 -15.68 -13.75 11.88
N LEU A 165 -14.88 -13.33 10.92
CA LEU A 165 -14.73 -11.91 10.58
C LEU A 165 -15.79 -11.51 9.54
N PRO A 166 -16.54 -10.42 9.77
CA PRO A 166 -17.55 -9.94 8.82
C PRO A 166 -16.90 -9.48 7.51
N ALA A 167 -17.69 -9.40 6.45
CA ALA A 167 -17.28 -8.71 5.23
C ALA A 167 -16.92 -7.25 5.51
N GLY A 168 -16.02 -6.68 4.72
CA GLY A 168 -15.57 -5.30 4.90
C GLY A 168 -14.63 -4.85 3.79
N THR A 169 -14.03 -3.70 3.97
CA THR A 169 -13.07 -3.12 3.02
C THR A 169 -11.68 -3.11 3.63
N ALA A 170 -10.70 -3.58 2.87
CA ALA A 170 -9.28 -3.42 3.16
C ALA A 170 -8.80 -2.08 2.59
N TYR A 171 -8.07 -1.34 3.38
CA TYR A 171 -7.45 -0.07 3.01
C TYR A 171 -5.94 -0.23 3.01
N THR A 172 -5.32 0.23 1.93
CA THR A 172 -3.87 0.20 1.78
C THR A 172 -3.25 1.52 2.25
N THR A 173 -2.21 1.43 3.07
CA THR A 173 -1.37 2.56 3.49
C THR A 173 0.05 2.31 2.99
N TYR A 174 0.64 3.25 2.27
CA TYR A 174 2.03 3.19 1.87
C TYR A 174 2.89 4.03 2.80
N VAL A 175 4.04 3.48 3.20
CA VAL A 175 5.03 4.17 4.01
C VAL A 175 6.32 4.24 3.22
N MET A 176 6.88 5.45 3.08
CA MET A 176 8.04 5.69 2.24
C MET A 176 9.16 6.40 3.01
N ALA A 177 10.39 6.00 2.72
CA ALA A 177 11.60 6.69 3.16
C ALA A 177 11.90 7.90 2.28
N THR A 178 12.67 8.83 2.79
CA THR A 178 13.21 9.92 1.97
C THR A 178 14.08 9.33 0.85
N GLY A 179 13.81 9.75 -0.40
CA GLY A 179 14.51 9.22 -1.58
C GLY A 179 14.07 7.82 -2.04
N ALA A 180 12.97 7.28 -1.50
CA ALA A 180 12.44 5.98 -1.93
C ALA A 180 11.93 5.98 -3.37
N ILE A 181 11.42 7.11 -3.85
CA ILE A 181 11.05 7.34 -5.25
C ILE A 181 11.61 8.68 -5.66
N GLU A 182 12.41 8.68 -6.71
CA GLU A 182 12.93 9.89 -7.33
C GLU A 182 11.98 10.35 -8.44
N TYR A 183 11.67 11.64 -8.45
CA TYR A 183 10.81 12.26 -9.43
C TYR A 183 11.57 13.34 -10.18
N THR A 184 11.57 13.27 -11.53
CA THR A 184 12.18 14.28 -12.37
C THR A 184 11.22 14.68 -13.50
N ASN A 185 11.01 15.98 -13.65
CA ASN A 185 10.28 16.54 -14.78
C ASN A 185 11.29 16.81 -15.91
N VAL A 186 11.18 16.02 -16.97
CA VAL A 186 12.00 16.20 -18.19
C VAL A 186 11.23 17.07 -19.16
N GLY A 187 11.74 18.24 -19.51
CA GLY A 187 11.11 19.14 -20.48
C GLY A 187 10.88 18.47 -21.84
N ALA A 188 9.80 18.81 -22.50
CA ALA A 188 9.60 18.47 -23.90
C ALA A 188 10.17 19.59 -24.79
N ASP A 189 10.76 19.24 -25.95
CA ASP A 189 11.33 20.23 -26.89
C ASP A 189 10.26 21.22 -27.37
N VAL A 190 9.03 20.72 -27.62
CA VAL A 190 7.85 21.52 -27.95
C VAL A 190 6.75 21.21 -26.92
N PRO A 191 6.70 21.94 -25.77
CA PRO A 191 5.74 21.65 -24.71
C PRO A 191 4.29 21.97 -25.07
N TYR A 192 4.09 22.97 -25.92
CA TYR A 192 2.76 23.38 -26.39
C TYR A 192 2.79 23.60 -27.92
N GLU A 193 1.77 23.09 -28.57
CA GLU A 193 1.59 23.26 -30.01
C GLU A 193 0.10 23.44 -30.30
N MET A 194 -0.22 24.37 -31.20
CA MET A 194 -1.59 24.60 -31.69
C MET A 194 -1.68 24.20 -33.12
N ASP A 195 -2.72 23.46 -33.48
CA ASP A 195 -3.10 23.15 -34.83
C ASP A 195 -4.51 23.67 -35.12
N ARG A 196 -4.71 24.31 -36.28
CA ARG A 196 -6.01 24.81 -36.71
C ARG A 196 -6.46 24.12 -37.98
N ASP A 197 -7.56 23.40 -37.89
CA ASP A 197 -8.21 22.77 -39.04
C ASP A 197 -9.40 23.65 -39.54
N PRO A 198 -9.23 24.39 -40.63
CA PRO A 198 -10.29 25.25 -41.16
C PRO A 198 -11.46 24.47 -41.77
N ALA A 199 -11.27 23.17 -42.07
CA ALA A 199 -12.30 22.34 -42.71
C ALA A 199 -13.33 21.81 -41.69
N LYS A 200 -13.01 21.84 -40.39
CA LYS A 200 -13.92 21.41 -39.35
C LYS A 200 -14.59 22.58 -38.64
N ASN A 201 -15.91 22.53 -38.55
CA ASN A 201 -16.74 23.46 -37.74
C ASN A 201 -16.44 24.97 -37.99
N GLY A 202 -16.01 25.35 -39.18
CA GLY A 202 -15.61 26.74 -39.47
C GLY A 202 -14.26 27.16 -38.91
N GLY A 203 -13.46 26.22 -38.47
CA GLY A 203 -12.11 26.39 -37.91
C GLY A 203 -12.01 25.90 -36.46
N GLU A 204 -11.72 24.59 -36.27
CA GLU A 204 -11.42 24.00 -34.99
C GLU A 204 -9.95 24.22 -34.65
N THR A 205 -9.63 24.64 -33.40
CA THR A 205 -8.27 24.78 -32.92
C THR A 205 -8.01 23.75 -31.86
N THR A 206 -7.00 22.88 -32.04
CA THR A 206 -6.57 21.86 -31.06
C THR A 206 -5.28 22.32 -30.41
N LEU A 207 -5.27 22.34 -29.08
CA LEU A 207 -4.08 22.59 -28.26
C LEU A 207 -3.47 21.27 -27.80
N TYR A 208 -2.22 21.03 -28.17
CA TYR A 208 -1.43 19.88 -27.68
C TYR A 208 -0.53 20.33 -26.56
N SER A 209 -0.64 19.68 -25.40
CA SER A 209 0.27 19.85 -24.27
C SER A 209 1.07 18.56 -24.04
N ARG A 210 2.39 18.68 -24.02
CA ARG A 210 3.31 17.54 -23.84
C ARG A 210 4.07 17.71 -22.55
N GLN A 211 4.00 16.67 -21.71
CA GLN A 211 4.77 16.58 -20.46
C GLN A 211 5.54 15.27 -20.44
N ARG A 212 6.79 15.31 -20.00
CA ARG A 212 7.64 14.11 -19.80
C ARG A 212 8.10 14.08 -18.36
N LYS A 213 7.83 12.98 -17.69
CA LYS A 213 8.14 12.80 -16.27
C LYS A 213 8.76 11.43 -16.05
N ILE A 214 9.73 11.36 -15.17
CA ILE A 214 10.41 10.12 -14.78
C ILE A 214 10.13 9.89 -13.30
N PHE A 215 9.66 8.69 -12.98
CA PHE A 215 9.55 8.16 -11.63
C PHE A 215 10.51 6.98 -11.51
N SER A 216 11.46 7.06 -10.60
CA SER A 216 12.45 6.01 -10.39
C SER A 216 12.38 5.50 -8.95
N PRO A 217 11.70 4.37 -8.69
CA PRO A 217 11.75 3.72 -7.38
C PRO A 217 13.16 3.18 -7.11
N TYR A 218 13.74 3.52 -5.96
CA TYR A 218 15.09 3.12 -5.60
C TYR A 218 15.21 1.61 -5.41
N GLY A 219 16.17 0.99 -6.11
CA GLY A 219 16.41 -0.45 -6.05
C GLY A 219 15.43 -1.32 -6.83
N ILE A 220 14.53 -0.72 -7.62
CA ILE A 220 13.52 -1.38 -8.44
C ILE A 220 13.71 -0.97 -9.90
N SER A 221 13.62 -1.92 -10.81
CA SER A 221 13.80 -1.72 -12.24
C SER A 221 12.51 -1.95 -13.01
N TRP A 222 12.29 -1.14 -14.02
CA TRP A 222 11.22 -1.29 -15.01
C TRP A 222 11.65 -2.25 -16.12
N LYS A 223 10.84 -3.26 -16.42
CA LYS A 223 11.07 -4.24 -17.50
C LYS A 223 10.32 -3.91 -18.78
N GLY A 224 9.33 -3.02 -18.70
CA GLY A 224 8.50 -2.67 -19.86
C GLY A 224 9.28 -1.90 -20.91
N ASN A 225 8.90 -2.06 -22.17
CA ASN A 225 9.49 -1.34 -23.31
C ASN A 225 8.74 -0.03 -23.64
N ALA A 226 7.59 0.21 -23.02
CA ALA A 226 6.78 1.39 -23.28
C ALA A 226 7.42 2.65 -22.66
N LEU A 227 7.63 3.68 -23.48
CA LEU A 227 8.10 5.00 -23.03
C LEU A 227 6.99 5.80 -22.34
N SER A 228 5.73 5.46 -22.61
CA SER A 228 4.55 6.04 -21.97
C SER A 228 3.61 4.90 -21.58
N PRO A 229 3.91 4.20 -20.48
CA PRO A 229 3.10 3.07 -20.04
C PRO A 229 1.70 3.51 -19.60
N THR A 230 0.73 2.65 -19.82
CA THR A 230 -0.63 2.81 -19.29
C THR A 230 -0.67 2.50 -17.80
N ASP A 231 -1.73 2.94 -17.10
CA ASP A 231 -1.92 2.60 -15.68
C ASP A 231 -1.92 1.08 -15.46
N ALA A 232 -2.55 0.31 -16.36
CA ALA A 232 -2.58 -1.15 -16.27
C ALA A 232 -1.19 -1.79 -16.39
N GLU A 233 -0.32 -1.26 -17.26
CA GLU A 233 1.07 -1.72 -17.37
C GLU A 233 1.90 -1.36 -16.14
N LEU A 234 1.66 -0.19 -15.55
CA LEU A 234 2.30 0.24 -14.31
C LEU A 234 1.87 -0.61 -13.11
N GLU A 235 0.61 -1.02 -13.04
CA GLU A 235 0.05 -1.85 -11.97
C GLU A 235 0.41 -3.33 -12.10
N ALA A 236 0.87 -3.76 -13.29
CA ALA A 236 1.25 -5.15 -13.52
C ALA A 236 2.59 -5.49 -12.83
N GLY A 237 2.57 -6.41 -11.88
CA GLY A 237 3.77 -6.86 -11.17
C GLY A 237 4.84 -7.47 -12.07
N THR A 238 4.47 -7.98 -13.26
CA THR A 238 5.40 -8.51 -14.27
C THR A 238 6.25 -7.43 -14.93
N SER A 239 5.80 -6.17 -14.89
CA SER A 239 6.51 -5.02 -15.45
C SER A 239 7.64 -4.51 -14.55
N TRP A 240 7.72 -5.00 -13.34
CA TRP A 240 8.70 -4.57 -12.34
C TRP A 240 9.60 -5.72 -11.91
N THR A 241 10.78 -5.41 -11.44
CA THR A 241 11.71 -6.36 -10.81
C THR A 241 12.62 -5.61 -9.83
N ILE A 242 13.14 -6.33 -8.84
CA ILE A 242 14.23 -5.80 -8.02
C ILE A 242 15.47 -5.66 -8.91
N ALA A 243 16.20 -4.57 -8.77
CA ALA A 243 17.45 -4.36 -9.51
C ALA A 243 18.43 -5.51 -9.24
N ASN A 244 19.04 -6.05 -10.29
CA ASN A 244 19.96 -7.17 -10.18
C ASN A 244 21.15 -7.02 -11.15
N SER A 245 22.13 -7.90 -11.03
CA SER A 245 23.35 -7.89 -11.86
C SER A 245 23.13 -8.37 -13.30
N ASN A 246 21.95 -8.88 -13.66
CA ASN A 246 21.63 -9.51 -14.94
C ASN A 246 22.55 -10.69 -15.31
N GLU A 247 23.28 -11.27 -14.36
CA GLU A 247 24.12 -12.45 -14.58
C GLU A 247 23.28 -13.73 -14.43
N SER A 248 23.14 -14.49 -15.50
CA SER A 248 22.29 -15.69 -15.54
C SER A 248 22.73 -16.83 -14.61
N SER A 249 24.01 -16.89 -14.23
CA SER A 249 24.56 -17.95 -13.39
C SER A 249 24.69 -17.61 -11.90
N ASN A 250 24.68 -16.31 -11.54
CA ASN A 250 24.82 -15.84 -10.16
C ASN A 250 24.18 -14.46 -10.02
N GLU A 251 22.86 -14.40 -10.13
CA GLU A 251 22.12 -13.14 -9.96
C GLU A 251 22.34 -12.56 -8.55
N LYS A 252 22.92 -11.37 -8.49
CA LYS A 252 23.02 -10.59 -7.26
C LYS A 252 21.88 -9.57 -7.24
N TRP A 253 21.01 -9.69 -6.28
CA TRP A 253 19.88 -8.82 -6.09
C TRP A 253 20.22 -7.61 -5.22
N PHE A 254 19.59 -6.49 -5.51
CA PHE A 254 19.68 -5.32 -4.65
C PHE A 254 19.15 -5.67 -3.25
N PRO A 255 19.82 -5.26 -2.15
CA PRO A 255 19.41 -5.61 -0.81
C PRO A 255 18.01 -5.07 -0.49
N GLU A 256 17.07 -5.95 -0.19
CA GLU A 256 15.68 -5.57 0.15
C GLU A 256 15.60 -4.53 1.26
N LYS A 257 16.41 -4.67 2.32
CA LYS A 257 16.48 -3.70 3.46
C LYS A 257 16.94 -2.29 3.06
N ALA A 258 17.42 -2.09 1.84
CA ALA A 258 17.77 -0.77 1.34
C ALA A 258 16.61 -0.11 0.59
N ILE A 259 15.56 -0.86 0.23
CA ILE A 259 14.36 -0.36 -0.46
C ILE A 259 13.41 0.21 0.60
N GLY A 260 13.32 1.53 0.67
CA GLY A 260 12.58 2.24 1.69
C GLY A 260 11.08 2.42 1.38
N ILE A 261 10.39 1.36 0.95
CA ILE A 261 8.94 1.37 0.68
C ILE A 261 8.30 0.23 1.45
N ALA A 262 7.21 0.49 2.17
CA ALA A 262 6.43 -0.54 2.86
C ALA A 262 4.94 -0.33 2.63
N GLN A 263 4.19 -1.42 2.65
CA GLN A 263 2.73 -1.46 2.50
C GLN A 263 2.10 -2.01 3.76
N ILE A 264 1.04 -1.37 4.22
CA ILE A 264 0.22 -1.82 5.35
C ILE A 264 -1.21 -1.95 4.84
N ILE A 265 -1.83 -3.11 5.06
CA ILE A 265 -3.21 -3.37 4.67
C ILE A 265 -4.01 -3.64 5.95
N THR A 266 -5.05 -2.82 6.17
CA THR A 266 -5.88 -2.87 7.37
C THR A 266 -7.35 -2.79 7.01
N ARG A 267 -8.23 -3.18 7.92
CA ARG A 267 -9.63 -2.77 7.88
C ARG A 267 -9.72 -1.32 8.38
N GLY A 268 -10.59 -0.51 7.81
CA GLY A 268 -10.72 0.91 8.15
C GLY A 268 -11.34 1.19 9.52
#